data_ccb1fdf0e647aed005b2b90d56bceaa8
#
_entry.id   ccb1fdf0e647aed005b2b90d56bceaa8
#
_cell.length_a   1.000
_cell.length_b   1.000
_cell.length_c   1.000
_cell.angle_alpha   90.00
_cell.angle_beta   90.00
_cell.angle_gamma   90.00
#
_symmetry.space_group_name_H-M   'P 1'
#
loop_
_entity.id
_entity.type
_entity.pdbx_description
1 polymer ?
#
loop_
_entity_poly.entity_id
_entity_poly.type
_entity_poly.pdbx_seq_one_letter_code
_entity_poly.pdbx_strand_id
1 'polypeptide(L)'
;MTLFTTYHEAIEWIHSRLAFGVKPGLERMKWLMDRLDHPEQKIKAVHVAGTNGKGSTIAFTRSILQSAGYSVGTFTSPFILTFNERISVNGEPILDEEWLSLVNEIKPLVDELDDTELGAATEFEIITACAFAYFAHVHQVDFVLLETGLGGRLDSTNVAAPILTAITSIGHDHMAILGDTLDQIAAEKAGIIKAGIPMITAVHQAEALTVIQHKAEEKNAPFISLHDTCTFKDQQPTETGERFTFTTPKREYSQLETGLIGTHQMQNASLAVLLIEWLEQEGYIHVLNEQVYEGIRQAVWAGRFEKVQDQPLVYLDGAHNEEGMERLIETVQAHFSSKQVHVCFSALKDKPYKQMIEKLERISSSIHFVSFDFPRAESAEKLYVCSHLEAKTFDEDPRAVLDFIQKKRDDPSAMILVTGSLYFISDVRSLILQ
;
A
#
# COMPACT_ATOMS: atom_id res chain seq x y z
N MET A 1 -7.24 12.49 33.96
CA MET A 1 -7.00 11.63 32.82
C MET A 1 -5.71 10.85 33.04
N THR A 2 -5.73 9.53 32.87
CA THR A 2 -4.54 8.72 33.07
C THR A 2 -3.83 8.59 31.70
N LEU A 3 -2.60 9.10 31.61
CA LEU A 3 -1.75 8.92 30.43
C LEU A 3 -1.14 7.50 30.46
N PHE A 4 -0.82 6.96 29.31
CA PHE A 4 -0.13 5.69 29.17
C PHE A 4 1.33 5.82 29.60
N THR A 5 1.87 4.77 30.21
CA THR A 5 3.26 4.73 30.67
C THR A 5 4.15 3.88 29.77
N THR A 6 3.54 3.04 28.94
CA THR A 6 4.25 2.15 28.00
C THR A 6 3.65 2.25 26.59
N TYR A 7 4.49 2.00 25.60
CA TYR A 7 4.07 1.86 24.20
C TYR A 7 2.96 0.81 24.04
N HIS A 8 3.10 -0.34 24.71
CA HIS A 8 2.12 -1.42 24.63
C HIS A 8 0.71 -0.98 25.07
N GLU A 9 0.60 -0.31 26.22
CA GLU A 9 -0.69 0.24 26.68
C GLU A 9 -1.30 1.21 25.66
N ALA A 10 -0.47 2.06 25.04
CA ALA A 10 -0.91 3.04 24.05
C ALA A 10 -1.45 2.34 22.78
N ILE A 11 -0.75 1.33 22.28
CA ILE A 11 -1.18 0.58 21.09
C ILE A 11 -2.38 -0.31 21.37
N GLU A 12 -2.48 -0.95 22.52
CA GLU A 12 -3.69 -1.69 22.93
C GLU A 12 -4.92 -0.77 22.99
N TRP A 13 -4.77 0.45 23.49
CA TRP A 13 -5.85 1.43 23.45
C TRP A 13 -6.27 1.81 22.03
N ILE A 14 -5.31 2.04 21.11
CA ILE A 14 -5.61 2.27 19.69
C ILE A 14 -6.38 1.07 19.12
N HIS A 15 -5.89 -0.15 19.33
CA HIS A 15 -6.54 -1.36 18.82
C HIS A 15 -7.93 -1.61 19.42
N SER A 16 -8.20 -1.17 20.63
CA SER A 16 -9.54 -1.24 21.21
C SER A 16 -10.58 -0.49 20.37
N ARG A 17 -10.15 0.50 19.56
CA ARG A 17 -10.99 1.30 18.68
C ARG A 17 -11.40 0.57 17.39
N LEU A 18 -10.78 -0.58 17.06
CA LEU A 18 -11.22 -1.46 15.97
C LEU A 18 -12.68 -1.90 16.12
N ALA A 19 -13.17 -2.01 17.36
CA ALA A 19 -14.55 -2.34 17.66
C ALA A 19 -15.57 -1.37 17.05
N PHE A 20 -15.17 -0.12 16.77
CA PHE A 20 -16.03 0.88 16.14
C PHE A 20 -16.15 0.74 14.62
N GLY A 21 -15.33 -0.13 14.00
CA GLY A 21 -15.36 -0.40 12.56
C GLY A 21 -15.04 0.82 11.69
N VAL A 22 -15.54 0.81 10.45
CA VAL A 22 -15.41 1.91 9.50
C VAL A 22 -16.57 2.88 9.69
N LYS A 23 -16.26 4.13 9.98
CA LYS A 23 -17.24 5.22 10.11
C LYS A 23 -16.94 6.31 9.07
N PRO A 24 -17.57 6.28 7.89
CA PRO A 24 -17.35 7.29 6.86
C PRO A 24 -17.73 8.69 7.37
N GLY A 25 -16.91 9.69 7.05
CA GLY A 25 -17.14 11.08 7.43
C GLY A 25 -15.85 11.77 7.86
N LEU A 26 -15.75 13.09 7.64
CA LEU A 26 -14.55 13.87 7.96
C LEU A 26 -14.73 14.77 9.18
N GLU A 27 -15.92 14.79 9.77
CA GLU A 27 -16.29 15.75 10.83
C GLU A 27 -15.43 15.52 12.07
N ARG A 28 -15.20 14.25 12.48
CA ARG A 28 -14.32 13.90 13.61
C ARG A 28 -12.87 14.29 13.35
N MET A 29 -12.39 14.02 12.12
CA MET A 29 -11.03 14.43 11.74
C MET A 29 -10.88 15.96 11.74
N LYS A 30 -11.83 16.70 11.17
CA LYS A 30 -11.79 18.17 11.20
C LYS A 30 -11.80 18.70 12.64
N TRP A 31 -12.62 18.11 13.50
CA TRP A 31 -12.68 18.45 14.90
C TRP A 31 -11.33 18.22 15.63
N LEU A 32 -10.63 17.11 15.30
CA LEU A 32 -9.29 16.83 15.83
C LEU A 32 -8.25 17.82 15.27
N MET A 33 -8.29 18.11 13.96
CA MET A 33 -7.36 19.03 13.32
C MET A 33 -7.47 20.45 13.90
N ASP A 34 -8.69 20.93 14.14
CA ASP A 34 -8.93 22.24 14.77
C ASP A 34 -8.25 22.35 16.14
N ARG A 35 -8.25 21.27 16.92
CA ARG A 35 -7.65 21.23 18.27
C ARG A 35 -6.15 20.98 18.28
N LEU A 36 -5.62 20.47 17.19
CA LEU A 36 -4.19 20.23 16.99
C LEU A 36 -3.50 21.40 16.25
N ASP A 37 -4.17 22.55 16.11
CA ASP A 37 -3.65 23.73 15.40
C ASP A 37 -3.33 23.46 13.91
N HIS A 38 -4.26 22.75 13.23
CA HIS A 38 -4.24 22.46 11.81
C HIS A 38 -2.91 21.87 11.27
N PRO A 39 -2.43 20.75 11.82
CA PRO A 39 -1.17 20.13 11.37
C PRO A 39 -1.21 19.70 9.89
N GLU A 40 -2.41 19.37 9.38
CA GLU A 40 -2.64 18.98 7.99
C GLU A 40 -2.33 20.10 6.96
N GLN A 41 -2.28 21.35 7.40
CA GLN A 41 -1.94 22.52 6.58
C GLN A 41 -0.47 22.91 6.65
N LYS A 42 0.31 22.33 7.59
CA LYS A 42 1.71 22.67 7.84
C LYS A 42 2.70 21.78 7.09
N ILE A 43 2.21 20.74 6.42
CA ILE A 43 3.01 19.77 5.70
C ILE A 43 2.88 19.91 4.19
N LYS A 44 3.94 19.63 3.43
CA LYS A 44 3.88 19.50 1.98
C LYS A 44 3.49 18.07 1.61
N ALA A 45 2.20 17.82 1.46
CA ALA A 45 1.67 16.49 1.25
C ALA A 45 1.51 16.13 -0.23
N VAL A 46 1.93 14.92 -0.63
CA VAL A 46 1.50 14.23 -1.85
C VAL A 46 0.51 13.16 -1.44
N HIS A 47 -0.73 13.25 -1.90
CA HIS A 47 -1.83 12.39 -1.47
C HIS A 47 -2.14 11.32 -2.51
N VAL A 48 -2.03 10.06 -2.15
CA VAL A 48 -2.09 8.90 -3.06
C VAL A 48 -3.27 8.00 -2.72
N ALA A 49 -4.21 7.88 -3.66
CA ALA A 49 -5.30 6.91 -3.61
C ALA A 49 -5.14 5.83 -4.69
N GLY A 50 -5.94 4.78 -4.60
CA GLY A 50 -5.97 3.70 -5.58
C GLY A 50 -6.47 2.39 -4.98
N THR A 51 -6.79 1.42 -5.81
CA THR A 51 -7.09 0.06 -5.35
C THR A 51 -5.79 -0.65 -5.03
N ASN A 52 -4.92 -0.83 -6.01
CA ASN A 52 -3.60 -1.44 -5.90
C ASN A 52 -2.51 -0.42 -6.26
N GLY A 53 -1.25 -0.66 -5.85
CA GLY A 53 -0.09 0.14 -6.25
C GLY A 53 0.22 1.37 -5.40
N LYS A 54 -0.64 1.79 -4.46
CA LYS A 54 -0.44 2.96 -3.60
C LYS A 54 0.93 2.93 -2.89
N GLY A 55 1.15 1.93 -2.04
CA GLY A 55 2.39 1.79 -1.28
C GLY A 55 3.64 1.65 -2.17
N SER A 56 3.56 0.92 -3.30
CA SER A 56 4.68 0.83 -4.26
C SER A 56 5.00 2.18 -4.91
N THR A 57 3.98 2.95 -5.34
CA THR A 57 4.17 4.32 -5.88
C THR A 57 4.80 5.23 -4.84
N ILE A 58 4.34 5.17 -3.58
CA ILE A 58 4.93 5.90 -2.45
C ILE A 58 6.39 5.48 -2.25
N ALA A 59 6.70 4.18 -2.27
CA ALA A 59 8.06 3.68 -2.11
C ALA A 59 9.00 4.20 -3.21
N PHE A 60 8.58 4.16 -4.48
CA PHE A 60 9.37 4.73 -5.59
C PHE A 60 9.53 6.24 -5.44
N THR A 61 8.45 6.99 -5.16
CA THR A 61 8.49 8.45 -4.99
C THR A 61 9.42 8.83 -3.84
N ARG A 62 9.30 8.17 -2.68
CA ARG A 62 10.20 8.35 -1.54
C ARG A 62 11.65 8.11 -1.94
N SER A 63 11.93 6.97 -2.58
CA SER A 63 13.29 6.57 -2.94
C SER A 63 13.96 7.57 -3.89
N ILE A 64 13.23 8.12 -4.86
CA ILE A 64 13.75 9.17 -5.76
C ILE A 64 14.04 10.45 -4.98
N LEU A 65 13.11 10.92 -4.13
CA LEU A 65 13.30 12.12 -3.33
C LEU A 65 14.49 11.99 -2.38
N GLN A 66 14.67 10.83 -1.74
CA GLN A 66 15.82 10.53 -0.88
C GLN A 66 17.13 10.51 -1.66
N SER A 67 17.17 9.93 -2.87
CA SER A 67 18.35 9.94 -3.75
C SER A 67 18.74 11.38 -4.15
N ALA A 68 17.75 12.29 -4.17
CA ALA A 68 17.98 13.71 -4.42
C ALA A 68 18.30 14.53 -3.14
N GLY A 69 18.36 13.87 -1.97
CA GLY A 69 18.76 14.47 -0.70
C GLY A 69 17.61 15.09 0.11
N TYR A 70 16.35 14.86 -0.28
CA TYR A 70 15.19 15.34 0.47
C TYR A 70 14.80 14.36 1.59
N SER A 71 14.35 14.90 2.72
CA SER A 71 13.74 14.15 3.82
C SER A 71 12.27 13.88 3.52
N VAL A 72 11.84 12.61 3.69
CA VAL A 72 10.50 12.18 3.29
C VAL A 72 9.80 11.42 4.42
N GLY A 73 8.68 11.97 4.87
CA GLY A 73 7.73 11.28 5.72
C GLY A 73 6.78 10.41 4.89
N THR A 74 6.40 9.26 5.41
CA THR A 74 5.37 8.41 4.80
C THR A 74 4.32 8.03 5.83
N PHE A 75 3.05 8.12 5.43
CA PHE A 75 1.92 7.55 6.16
C PHE A 75 1.27 6.48 5.30
N THR A 76 1.35 5.22 5.72
CA THR A 76 0.95 4.06 4.91
C THR A 76 0.13 3.04 5.71
N SER A 77 -0.68 2.25 5.00
CA SER A 77 -1.53 1.23 5.62
C SER A 77 -1.87 0.07 4.65
N PRO A 78 -2.05 -1.16 5.19
CA PRO A 78 -1.69 -1.58 6.53
C PRO A 78 -0.17 -1.72 6.71
N PHE A 79 0.31 -1.94 7.92
CA PHE A 79 1.71 -2.30 8.19
C PHE A 79 1.98 -3.77 7.86
N ILE A 80 3.26 -4.11 7.65
CA ILE A 80 3.71 -5.48 7.35
C ILE A 80 4.55 -6.06 8.49
N LEU A 81 5.43 -5.29 9.11
CA LEU A 81 6.34 -5.76 10.15
C LEU A 81 5.88 -5.31 11.53
N THR A 82 5.78 -4.02 11.73
CA THR A 82 5.42 -3.42 13.00
C THR A 82 4.38 -2.32 12.82
N PHE A 83 3.60 -2.07 13.85
CA PHE A 83 2.62 -0.99 13.86
C PHE A 83 3.25 0.37 13.53
N ASN A 84 4.51 0.55 13.91
CA ASN A 84 5.25 1.80 13.75
C ASN A 84 5.46 2.20 12.28
N GLU A 85 5.48 1.24 11.35
CA GLU A 85 5.63 1.49 9.90
C GLU A 85 4.57 2.42 9.32
N ARG A 86 3.42 2.55 10.00
CA ARG A 86 2.36 3.45 9.58
C ARG A 86 2.83 4.90 9.47
N ILE A 87 3.80 5.29 10.30
CA ILE A 87 4.48 6.57 10.24
C ILE A 87 5.98 6.30 10.14
N SER A 88 6.60 6.72 9.05
CA SER A 88 8.03 6.50 8.83
C SER A 88 8.70 7.76 8.30
N VAL A 89 9.98 7.95 8.61
CA VAL A 89 10.82 8.99 8.05
C VAL A 89 11.95 8.33 7.26
N ASN A 90 12.09 8.67 6.00
CA ASN A 90 13.07 8.09 5.10
C ASN A 90 13.03 6.55 5.02
N GLY A 91 11.84 5.96 5.28
CA GLY A 91 11.61 4.53 5.26
C GLY A 91 11.88 3.82 6.58
N GLU A 92 12.37 4.53 7.59
CA GLU A 92 12.55 4.01 8.95
C GLU A 92 11.30 4.33 9.78
N PRO A 93 10.67 3.32 10.41
CA PRO A 93 9.53 3.51 11.30
C PRO A 93 9.88 4.42 12.48
N ILE A 94 8.91 5.21 12.97
CA ILE A 94 9.09 6.00 14.18
C ILE A 94 9.26 5.11 15.42
N LEU A 95 9.92 5.65 16.44
CA LEU A 95 10.24 4.91 17.66
C LEU A 95 9.01 4.67 18.56
N ASP A 96 9.07 3.65 19.41
CA ASP A 96 8.01 3.34 20.39
C ASP A 96 7.73 4.51 21.32
N GLU A 97 8.77 5.26 21.74
CA GLU A 97 8.66 6.43 22.58
C GLU A 97 7.96 7.59 21.86
N GLU A 98 8.19 7.73 20.54
CA GLU A 98 7.51 8.75 19.74
C GLU A 98 6.02 8.44 19.63
N TRP A 99 5.66 7.16 19.35
CA TRP A 99 4.26 6.71 19.38
C TRP A 99 3.60 6.95 20.73
N LEU A 100 4.26 6.58 21.84
CA LEU A 100 3.75 6.79 23.19
C LEU A 100 3.48 8.28 23.46
N SER A 101 4.40 9.15 23.04
CA SER A 101 4.25 10.59 23.20
C SER A 101 3.06 11.14 22.40
N LEU A 102 2.96 10.76 21.10
CA LEU A 102 1.85 11.17 20.21
C LEU A 102 0.49 10.72 20.74
N VAL A 103 0.39 9.46 21.16
CA VAL A 103 -0.87 8.92 21.67
C VAL A 103 -1.28 9.64 22.96
N ASN A 104 -0.35 9.93 23.84
CA ASN A 104 -0.63 10.68 25.06
C ASN A 104 -1.03 12.14 24.80
N GLU A 105 -0.54 12.76 23.74
CA GLU A 105 -0.97 14.09 23.29
C GLU A 105 -2.41 14.06 22.74
N ILE A 106 -2.74 13.05 21.93
CA ILE A 106 -4.01 12.97 21.21
C ILE A 106 -5.13 12.37 22.08
N LYS A 107 -4.81 11.47 23.00
CA LYS A 107 -5.79 10.79 23.85
C LYS A 107 -6.77 11.73 24.56
N PRO A 108 -6.35 12.84 25.21
CA PRO A 108 -7.29 13.76 25.85
C PRO A 108 -8.31 14.36 24.86
N LEU A 109 -7.89 14.63 23.62
CA LEU A 109 -8.76 15.15 22.57
C LEU A 109 -9.74 14.08 22.08
N VAL A 110 -9.30 12.83 21.99
CA VAL A 110 -10.17 11.71 21.63
C VAL A 110 -11.21 11.46 22.73
N ASP A 111 -10.80 11.51 24.00
CA ASP A 111 -11.73 11.37 25.13
C ASP A 111 -12.80 12.50 25.11
N GLU A 112 -12.41 13.74 24.79
CA GLU A 112 -13.36 14.87 24.65
C GLU A 112 -14.28 14.67 23.42
N LEU A 113 -13.74 14.19 22.29
CA LEU A 113 -14.51 13.89 21.08
C LEU A 113 -15.55 12.80 21.31
N ASP A 114 -15.20 11.75 22.07
CA ASP A 114 -16.09 10.63 22.39
C ASP A 114 -17.36 11.10 23.12
N ASP A 115 -17.27 12.19 23.90
CA ASP A 115 -18.38 12.79 24.64
C ASP A 115 -19.23 13.77 23.78
N THR A 116 -18.84 14.00 22.51
CA THR A 116 -19.61 14.88 21.59
C THR A 116 -20.67 14.09 20.81
N GLU A 117 -21.55 14.81 20.11
CA GLU A 117 -22.52 14.21 19.17
C GLU A 117 -21.84 13.52 17.97
N LEU A 118 -20.57 13.81 17.67
CA LEU A 118 -19.79 13.15 16.62
C LEU A 118 -19.45 11.69 16.99
N GLY A 119 -19.40 11.41 18.30
CA GLY A 119 -19.12 10.09 18.84
C GLY A 119 -17.67 9.63 18.67
N ALA A 120 -17.42 8.42 19.08
CA ALA A 120 -16.08 7.85 19.24
C ALA A 120 -15.27 7.84 17.94
N ALA A 121 -14.01 8.29 18.04
CA ALA A 121 -13.01 8.17 16.98
C ALA A 121 -12.65 6.71 16.71
N THR A 122 -12.43 6.38 15.43
CA THR A 122 -11.95 5.08 14.98
C THR A 122 -10.44 4.96 15.15
N GLU A 123 -9.91 3.73 15.09
CA GLU A 123 -8.47 3.46 15.06
C GLU A 123 -7.78 4.30 13.98
N PHE A 124 -8.30 4.26 12.74
CA PHE A 124 -7.66 4.93 11.60
C PHE A 124 -7.68 6.46 11.72
N GLU A 125 -8.73 7.05 12.32
CA GLU A 125 -8.77 8.49 12.61
C GLU A 125 -7.70 8.89 13.62
N ILE A 126 -7.50 8.11 14.68
CA ILE A 126 -6.49 8.38 15.71
C ILE A 126 -5.08 8.32 15.11
N ILE A 127 -4.74 7.24 14.38
CA ILE A 127 -3.41 7.11 13.78
C ILE A 127 -3.17 8.16 12.69
N THR A 128 -4.20 8.59 11.97
CA THR A 128 -4.10 9.68 10.99
C THR A 128 -3.81 11.01 11.68
N ALA A 129 -4.48 11.29 12.79
CA ALA A 129 -4.22 12.50 13.59
C ALA A 129 -2.79 12.48 14.18
N CYS A 130 -2.32 11.32 14.67
CA CYS A 130 -0.92 11.13 15.10
C CYS A 130 0.06 11.44 13.98
N ALA A 131 -0.19 10.96 12.75
CA ALA A 131 0.69 11.20 11.62
C ALA A 131 0.78 12.69 11.27
N PHE A 132 -0.34 13.40 11.20
CA PHE A 132 -0.33 14.84 10.96
C PHE A 132 0.41 15.61 12.05
N ALA A 133 0.14 15.30 13.32
CA ALA A 133 0.82 15.94 14.46
C ALA A 133 2.33 15.68 14.42
N TYR A 134 2.74 14.43 14.12
CA TYR A 134 4.14 14.05 14.04
C TYR A 134 4.91 14.86 13.00
N PHE A 135 4.43 14.88 11.76
CA PHE A 135 5.13 15.58 10.67
C PHE A 135 5.06 17.11 10.77
N ALA A 136 4.04 17.65 11.42
CA ALA A 136 3.91 19.10 11.58
C ALA A 136 4.67 19.65 12.78
N HIS A 137 4.72 18.91 13.91
CA HIS A 137 5.15 19.47 15.20
C HIS A 137 6.38 18.76 15.78
N VAL A 138 6.58 17.45 15.48
CA VAL A 138 7.65 16.65 16.12
C VAL A 138 8.84 16.48 15.17
N HIS A 139 8.61 16.00 13.96
CA HIS A 139 9.66 15.72 12.99
C HIS A 139 9.29 16.29 11.61
N GLN A 140 9.69 17.53 11.38
CA GLN A 140 9.44 18.18 10.10
C GLN A 140 10.32 17.56 9.00
N VAL A 141 9.68 17.27 7.86
CA VAL A 141 10.33 16.73 6.65
C VAL A 141 10.04 17.62 5.45
N ASP A 142 10.80 17.46 4.36
CA ASP A 142 10.58 18.25 3.15
C ASP A 142 9.25 17.90 2.48
N PHE A 143 8.88 16.61 2.46
CA PHE A 143 7.64 16.11 1.88
C PHE A 143 7.02 14.99 2.73
N VAL A 144 5.68 14.93 2.72
CA VAL A 144 4.92 13.82 3.33
C VAL A 144 4.12 13.11 2.24
N LEU A 145 4.33 11.80 2.08
CA LEU A 145 3.56 10.96 1.17
C LEU A 145 2.44 10.29 1.96
N LEU A 146 1.20 10.64 1.67
CA LEU A 146 0.01 10.16 2.38
C LEU A 146 -0.71 9.09 1.55
N GLU A 147 -0.79 7.87 2.05
CA GLU A 147 -1.63 6.82 1.50
C GLU A 147 -3.04 6.90 2.07
N THR A 148 -4.08 6.87 1.20
CA THR A 148 -5.46 6.68 1.66
C THR A 148 -5.65 5.28 2.24
N GLY A 149 -6.34 5.17 3.36
CA GLY A 149 -6.70 3.87 3.94
C GLY A 149 -7.79 3.17 3.14
N LEU A 150 -8.90 3.87 2.87
CA LEU A 150 -10.05 3.31 2.17
C LEU A 150 -10.77 4.37 1.31
N GLY A 151 -10.90 4.09 0.02
CA GLY A 151 -11.58 5.01 -0.90
C GLY A 151 -10.77 6.29 -1.13
N GLY A 152 -11.28 7.41 -0.69
CA GLY A 152 -10.64 8.73 -0.81
C GLY A 152 -11.52 9.84 -0.26
N ARG A 153 -12.76 9.99 -0.77
CA ARG A 153 -13.66 11.09 -0.45
C ARG A 153 -13.92 11.27 1.05
N LEU A 154 -14.13 10.18 1.77
CA LEU A 154 -14.41 10.14 3.21
C LEU A 154 -13.29 9.48 4.01
N ASP A 155 -12.11 9.29 3.38
CA ASP A 155 -10.94 8.77 4.08
C ASP A 155 -10.39 9.80 5.06
N SER A 156 -9.93 9.34 6.22
CA SER A 156 -9.42 10.22 7.30
C SER A 156 -8.27 11.13 6.82
N THR A 157 -7.46 10.65 5.86
CA THR A 157 -6.37 11.44 5.28
C THR A 157 -6.86 12.60 4.41
N ASN A 158 -8.14 12.60 3.99
CA ASN A 158 -8.67 13.60 3.07
C ASN A 158 -8.95 14.97 3.70
N VAL A 159 -8.64 15.17 4.97
CA VAL A 159 -8.54 16.51 5.58
C VAL A 159 -7.28 17.25 5.11
N ALA A 160 -6.28 16.55 4.57
CA ALA A 160 -5.04 17.14 4.07
C ALA A 160 -5.26 18.24 3.04
N ALA A 161 -4.32 19.22 3.04
CA ALA A 161 -4.15 20.23 2.02
C ALA A 161 -2.93 19.86 1.13
N PRO A 162 -3.06 18.88 0.20
CA PRO A 162 -1.93 18.40 -0.57
C PRO A 162 -1.46 19.42 -1.61
N ILE A 163 -0.19 19.32 -2.01
CA ILE A 163 0.37 20.05 -3.16
C ILE A 163 0.22 19.27 -4.46
N LEU A 164 -0.03 17.96 -4.37
CA LEU A 164 -0.16 17.04 -5.51
C LEU A 164 -1.03 15.84 -5.10
N THR A 165 -1.87 15.36 -6.01
CA THR A 165 -2.69 14.17 -5.80
C THR A 165 -2.42 13.10 -6.86
N ALA A 166 -2.53 11.82 -6.48
CA ALA A 166 -2.36 10.72 -7.41
C ALA A 166 -3.41 9.62 -7.23
N ILE A 167 -3.84 8.98 -8.33
CA ILE A 167 -4.63 7.75 -8.31
C ILE A 167 -3.88 6.68 -9.10
N THR A 168 -3.51 5.59 -8.42
CA THR A 168 -2.66 4.54 -9.00
C THR A 168 -3.43 3.59 -9.90
N SER A 169 -4.54 3.04 -9.41
CA SER A 169 -5.40 2.11 -10.15
C SER A 169 -6.82 2.13 -9.62
N ILE A 170 -7.77 1.69 -10.44
CA ILE A 170 -9.16 1.43 -10.05
C ILE A 170 -9.45 -0.05 -10.29
N GLY A 171 -10.03 -0.72 -9.31
CA GLY A 171 -10.43 -2.12 -9.39
C GLY A 171 -11.43 -2.49 -8.31
N HIS A 172 -12.02 -3.67 -8.42
CA HIS A 172 -13.03 -4.16 -7.49
C HIS A 172 -12.38 -4.58 -6.17
N ASP A 173 -12.53 -3.75 -5.16
CA ASP A 173 -12.20 -4.05 -3.76
C ASP A 173 -13.09 -3.23 -2.84
N HIS A 174 -13.38 -3.73 -1.64
CA HIS A 174 -14.24 -3.08 -0.65
C HIS A 174 -15.61 -2.63 -1.20
N MET A 175 -16.21 -3.42 -2.10
CA MET A 175 -17.43 -3.09 -2.83
C MET A 175 -18.60 -2.74 -1.91
N ALA A 176 -18.72 -3.40 -0.75
CA ALA A 176 -19.75 -3.08 0.25
C ALA A 176 -19.72 -1.62 0.76
N ILE A 177 -18.60 -0.91 0.58
CA ILE A 177 -18.42 0.47 1.05
C ILE A 177 -18.24 1.45 -0.12
N LEU A 178 -17.48 1.05 -1.15
CA LEU A 178 -17.09 1.93 -2.25
C LEU A 178 -18.01 1.86 -3.47
N GLY A 179 -18.91 0.87 -3.50
CA GLY A 179 -19.82 0.62 -4.64
C GLY A 179 -19.43 -0.58 -5.48
N ASP A 180 -20.36 -1.02 -6.34
CA ASP A 180 -20.28 -2.28 -7.08
C ASP A 180 -19.67 -2.12 -8.48
N THR A 181 -19.45 -0.88 -8.94
CA THR A 181 -18.97 -0.58 -10.29
C THR A 181 -17.68 0.24 -10.26
N LEU A 182 -16.87 0.17 -11.33
CA LEU A 182 -15.59 0.88 -11.39
C LEU A 182 -15.76 2.40 -11.35
N ASP A 183 -16.84 2.93 -11.92
CA ASP A 183 -17.16 4.37 -11.87
C ASP A 183 -17.52 4.83 -10.44
N GLN A 184 -18.25 4.03 -9.66
CA GLN A 184 -18.53 4.34 -8.25
C GLN A 184 -17.24 4.33 -7.42
N ILE A 185 -16.40 3.32 -7.58
CA ILE A 185 -15.11 3.22 -6.89
C ILE A 185 -14.18 4.37 -7.30
N ALA A 186 -14.19 4.73 -8.60
CA ALA A 186 -13.43 5.88 -9.11
C ALA A 186 -13.91 7.19 -8.50
N ALA A 187 -15.22 7.39 -8.36
CA ALA A 187 -15.80 8.60 -7.74
C ALA A 187 -15.38 8.77 -6.28
N GLU A 188 -15.37 7.66 -5.49
CA GLU A 188 -14.88 7.68 -4.10
C GLU A 188 -13.39 8.05 -4.03
N LYS A 189 -12.55 7.46 -4.90
CA LYS A 189 -11.11 7.74 -4.93
C LYS A 189 -10.82 9.15 -5.46
N ALA A 190 -11.53 9.61 -6.48
CA ALA A 190 -11.43 10.98 -7.02
C ALA A 190 -11.80 12.07 -5.99
N GLY A 191 -12.41 11.70 -4.88
CA GLY A 191 -12.67 12.60 -3.75
C GLY A 191 -11.43 13.23 -3.10
N ILE A 192 -10.22 12.72 -3.38
CA ILE A 192 -8.97 13.35 -2.93
C ILE A 192 -8.57 14.57 -3.78
N ILE A 193 -9.17 14.76 -4.96
CA ILE A 193 -8.86 15.87 -5.86
C ILE A 193 -9.33 17.20 -5.23
N LYS A 194 -8.41 18.14 -5.08
CA LYS A 194 -8.66 19.44 -4.47
C LYS A 194 -8.67 20.56 -5.53
N ALA A 195 -9.32 21.67 -5.21
CA ALA A 195 -9.43 22.81 -6.12
C ALA A 195 -8.04 23.35 -6.53
N GLY A 196 -7.76 23.36 -7.82
CA GLY A 196 -6.50 23.84 -8.39
C GLY A 196 -5.28 22.96 -8.16
N ILE A 197 -5.42 21.85 -7.42
CA ILE A 197 -4.31 20.95 -7.11
C ILE A 197 -4.23 19.86 -8.18
N PRO A 198 -3.05 19.62 -8.78
CA PRO A 198 -2.90 18.65 -9.85
C PRO A 198 -3.25 17.22 -9.44
N MET A 199 -3.80 16.50 -10.42
CA MET A 199 -4.10 15.09 -10.35
C MET A 199 -3.33 14.34 -11.42
N ILE A 200 -2.51 13.36 -11.00
CA ILE A 200 -1.79 12.46 -11.90
C ILE A 200 -2.31 11.04 -11.70
N THR A 201 -2.58 10.32 -12.79
CA THR A 201 -3.16 8.98 -12.69
C THR A 201 -2.54 7.97 -13.65
N ALA A 202 -2.45 6.71 -13.20
CA ALA A 202 -2.14 5.56 -14.02
C ALA A 202 -3.37 4.69 -14.33
N VAL A 203 -4.57 5.19 -14.08
CA VAL A 203 -5.82 4.52 -14.44
C VAL A 203 -5.99 4.52 -15.95
N HIS A 204 -6.36 3.35 -16.53
CA HIS A 204 -6.50 3.15 -17.97
C HIS A 204 -7.91 2.70 -18.38
N GLN A 205 -8.75 2.25 -17.45
CA GLN A 205 -10.12 1.87 -17.73
C GLN A 205 -10.94 3.13 -18.08
N ALA A 206 -11.49 3.19 -19.30
CA ALA A 206 -12.12 4.39 -19.85
C ALA A 206 -13.24 4.95 -18.95
N GLU A 207 -14.09 4.08 -18.38
CA GLU A 207 -15.18 4.47 -17.50
C GLU A 207 -14.67 5.15 -16.22
N ALA A 208 -13.66 4.55 -15.55
CA ALA A 208 -13.07 5.09 -14.33
C ALA A 208 -12.28 6.38 -14.62
N LEU A 209 -11.52 6.41 -15.74
CA LEU A 209 -10.74 7.57 -16.16
C LEU A 209 -11.63 8.79 -16.43
N THR A 210 -12.78 8.57 -17.10
CA THR A 210 -13.76 9.62 -17.34
C THR A 210 -14.26 10.25 -16.04
N VAL A 211 -14.54 9.46 -15.01
CA VAL A 211 -14.98 9.96 -13.69
C VAL A 211 -13.90 10.81 -13.04
N ILE A 212 -12.63 10.35 -13.06
CA ILE A 212 -11.51 11.08 -12.48
C ILE A 212 -11.27 12.39 -13.22
N GLN A 213 -11.29 12.36 -14.57
CA GLN A 213 -11.13 13.55 -15.41
C GLN A 213 -12.23 14.59 -15.15
N HIS A 214 -13.48 14.16 -15.13
CA HIS A 214 -14.62 15.02 -14.79
C HIS A 214 -14.46 15.69 -13.43
N LYS A 215 -13.97 14.91 -12.44
CA LYS A 215 -13.72 15.45 -11.10
C LYS A 215 -12.59 16.47 -11.09
N ALA A 216 -11.54 16.24 -11.86
CA ALA A 216 -10.44 17.21 -12.03
C ALA A 216 -10.94 18.49 -12.69
N GLU A 217 -11.75 18.41 -13.75
CA GLU A 217 -12.39 19.55 -14.41
C GLU A 217 -13.29 20.35 -13.45
N GLU A 218 -14.15 19.68 -12.66
CA GLU A 218 -14.99 20.30 -11.63
C GLU A 218 -14.16 21.12 -10.61
N LYS A 219 -12.96 20.60 -10.28
CA LYS A 219 -12.04 21.24 -9.34
C LYS A 219 -11.07 22.23 -9.98
N ASN A 220 -11.12 22.44 -11.28
CA ASN A 220 -10.10 23.19 -12.03
C ASN A 220 -8.69 22.70 -11.73
N ALA A 221 -8.53 21.39 -11.51
CA ALA A 221 -7.28 20.73 -11.21
C ALA A 221 -6.58 20.34 -12.53
N PRO A 222 -5.29 20.69 -12.71
CA PRO A 222 -4.50 20.14 -13.82
C PRO A 222 -4.56 18.62 -13.81
N PHE A 223 -4.82 18.00 -14.97
CA PHE A 223 -5.00 16.56 -15.09
C PHE A 223 -3.95 15.94 -16.01
N ILE A 224 -3.26 14.91 -15.53
CA ILE A 224 -2.24 14.17 -16.29
C ILE A 224 -2.57 12.69 -16.21
N SER A 225 -2.83 12.06 -17.36
CA SER A 225 -2.98 10.61 -17.50
C SER A 225 -1.67 10.01 -18.01
N LEU A 226 -1.12 9.06 -17.29
CA LEU A 226 0.12 8.36 -17.67
C LEU A 226 -0.04 7.67 -19.03
N HIS A 227 -1.16 7.02 -19.28
CA HIS A 227 -1.39 6.26 -20.52
C HIS A 227 -1.65 7.15 -21.74
N ASP A 228 -2.15 8.38 -21.56
CA ASP A 228 -2.40 9.31 -22.65
C ASP A 228 -1.17 10.13 -23.01
N THR A 229 -0.25 10.33 -22.06
CA THR A 229 0.87 11.26 -22.22
C THR A 229 2.23 10.59 -22.37
N CYS A 230 2.35 9.33 -21.97
CA CYS A 230 3.64 8.62 -21.90
C CYS A 230 3.65 7.33 -22.73
N THR A 231 4.83 6.84 -23.03
CA THR A 231 5.03 5.57 -23.76
C THR A 231 6.04 4.67 -23.08
N PHE A 232 5.85 3.35 -23.27
CA PHE A 232 6.73 2.31 -22.79
C PHE A 232 7.32 1.52 -23.97
N LYS A 233 8.61 1.19 -23.89
CA LYS A 233 9.32 0.36 -24.88
C LYS A 233 10.33 -0.57 -24.20
N ASP A 234 10.79 -1.57 -24.93
CA ASP A 234 11.90 -2.46 -24.53
C ASP A 234 11.70 -3.10 -23.15
N GLN A 235 10.46 -3.51 -22.86
CA GLN A 235 10.10 -4.12 -21.58
C GLN A 235 10.67 -5.53 -21.48
N GLN A 236 11.38 -5.81 -20.38
CA GLN A 236 11.94 -7.14 -20.11
C GLN A 236 12.11 -7.37 -18.60
N PRO A 237 11.88 -8.60 -18.11
CA PRO A 237 12.17 -8.95 -16.74
C PRO A 237 13.68 -8.96 -16.48
N THR A 238 14.09 -8.59 -15.27
CA THR A 238 15.46 -8.74 -14.76
C THR A 238 15.45 -9.62 -13.51
N GLU A 239 16.60 -9.92 -12.94
CA GLU A 239 16.67 -10.71 -11.71
C GLU A 239 16.01 -10.02 -10.52
N THR A 240 16.03 -8.69 -10.47
CA THR A 240 15.61 -7.89 -9.32
C THR A 240 14.37 -7.03 -9.57
N GLY A 241 13.89 -6.98 -10.82
CA GLY A 241 12.75 -6.13 -11.18
C GLY A 241 12.41 -6.16 -12.65
N GLU A 242 12.05 -5.01 -13.20
CA GLU A 242 11.67 -4.82 -14.59
C GLU A 242 12.57 -3.77 -15.23
N ARG A 243 13.04 -4.00 -16.47
CA ARG A 243 13.77 -3.02 -17.26
C ARG A 243 12.93 -2.57 -18.44
N PHE A 244 12.88 -1.25 -18.68
CA PHE A 244 12.08 -0.66 -19.74
C PHE A 244 12.58 0.74 -20.11
N THR A 245 12.20 1.22 -21.28
CA THR A 245 12.37 2.63 -21.68
C THR A 245 11.05 3.35 -21.46
N PHE A 246 11.07 4.43 -20.69
CA PHE A 246 9.92 5.26 -20.35
C PHE A 246 10.09 6.66 -20.91
N THR A 247 9.14 7.12 -21.73
CA THR A 247 9.18 8.43 -22.35
C THR A 247 8.00 9.27 -21.86
N THR A 248 8.30 10.42 -21.27
CA THR A 248 7.34 11.47 -20.89
C THR A 248 7.38 12.59 -21.95
N PRO A 249 6.45 13.56 -21.89
CA PRO A 249 6.53 14.76 -22.72
C PRO A 249 7.80 15.59 -22.50
N LYS A 250 8.49 15.41 -21.36
CA LYS A 250 9.69 16.20 -21.01
C LYS A 250 10.99 15.49 -21.39
N ARG A 251 11.09 14.19 -21.16
CA ARG A 251 12.33 13.45 -21.34
C ARG A 251 12.11 11.96 -21.56
N GLU A 252 13.14 11.28 -22.05
CA GLU A 252 13.19 9.82 -22.15
C GLU A 252 14.12 9.25 -21.07
N TYR A 253 13.65 8.24 -20.36
CA TYR A 253 14.40 7.43 -19.42
C TYR A 253 14.68 6.06 -20.04
N SER A 254 15.82 5.94 -20.72
CA SER A 254 16.22 4.72 -21.42
C SER A 254 16.72 3.67 -20.43
N GLN A 255 16.24 2.41 -20.55
CA GLN A 255 16.69 1.28 -19.71
C GLN A 255 16.51 1.53 -18.20
N LEU A 256 15.41 2.16 -17.81
CA LEU A 256 15.04 2.33 -16.41
C LEU A 256 14.78 0.96 -15.78
N GLU A 257 15.35 0.69 -14.61
CA GLU A 257 15.23 -0.61 -13.92
C GLU A 257 14.61 -0.45 -12.55
N THR A 258 13.50 -1.19 -12.29
CA THR A 258 12.84 -1.16 -10.97
C THR A 258 13.55 -2.07 -9.96
N GLY A 259 13.52 -1.68 -8.68
CA GLY A 259 13.93 -2.56 -7.57
C GLY A 259 12.80 -3.47 -7.06
N LEU A 260 11.60 -3.39 -7.65
CA LEU A 260 10.46 -4.24 -7.32
C LEU A 260 10.08 -5.10 -8.52
N ILE A 261 9.82 -6.39 -8.29
CA ILE A 261 9.50 -7.37 -9.32
C ILE A 261 8.02 -7.30 -9.68
N GLY A 262 7.73 -7.39 -10.99
CA GLY A 262 6.38 -7.47 -11.56
C GLY A 262 6.07 -6.36 -12.57
N THR A 263 5.43 -6.72 -13.67
CA THR A 263 5.13 -5.78 -14.78
C THR A 263 4.34 -4.56 -14.34
N HIS A 264 3.45 -4.72 -13.36
CA HIS A 264 2.69 -3.61 -12.76
C HIS A 264 3.57 -2.59 -12.01
N GLN A 265 4.77 -2.99 -11.58
CA GLN A 265 5.71 -2.08 -10.92
C GLN A 265 6.31 -1.07 -11.90
N MET A 266 6.35 -1.38 -13.21
CA MET A 266 6.71 -0.37 -14.22
C MET A 266 5.72 0.80 -14.21
N GLN A 267 4.41 0.51 -14.10
CA GLN A 267 3.39 1.57 -14.02
C GLN A 267 3.50 2.37 -12.72
N ASN A 268 3.72 1.70 -11.58
CA ASN A 268 3.90 2.37 -10.29
C ASN A 268 5.16 3.26 -10.28
N ALA A 269 6.27 2.77 -10.83
CA ALA A 269 7.52 3.52 -10.98
C ALA A 269 7.35 4.73 -11.92
N SER A 270 6.67 4.53 -13.06
CA SER A 270 6.41 5.60 -14.02
C SER A 270 5.47 6.67 -13.47
N LEU A 271 4.47 6.29 -12.68
CA LEU A 271 3.63 7.25 -11.96
C LEU A 271 4.48 8.06 -10.97
N ALA A 272 5.38 7.41 -10.22
CA ALA A 272 6.30 8.11 -9.33
C ALA A 272 7.21 9.09 -10.09
N VAL A 273 7.73 8.72 -11.26
CA VAL A 273 8.52 9.63 -12.12
C VAL A 273 7.70 10.85 -12.53
N LEU A 274 6.43 10.67 -12.91
CA LEU A 274 5.56 11.80 -13.26
C LEU A 274 5.29 12.72 -12.06
N LEU A 275 5.14 12.17 -10.85
CA LEU A 275 5.01 12.96 -9.63
C LEU A 275 6.28 13.81 -9.40
N ILE A 276 7.45 13.22 -9.57
CA ILE A 276 8.75 13.90 -9.45
C ILE A 276 8.90 15.00 -10.51
N GLU A 277 8.63 14.70 -11.80
CA GLU A 277 8.71 15.69 -12.86
C GLU A 277 7.76 16.87 -12.65
N TRP A 278 6.59 16.61 -12.07
CA TRP A 278 5.66 17.67 -11.75
C TRP A 278 6.17 18.55 -10.60
N LEU A 279 6.66 17.95 -9.50
CA LEU A 279 7.24 18.68 -8.38
C LEU A 279 8.46 19.52 -8.81
N GLU A 280 9.27 19.00 -9.75
CA GLU A 280 10.40 19.74 -10.34
C GLU A 280 9.91 20.93 -11.18
N GLN A 281 8.86 20.74 -11.98
CA GLN A 281 8.29 21.81 -12.82
C GLN A 281 7.77 22.99 -11.99
N GLU A 282 7.13 22.69 -10.86
CA GLU A 282 6.59 23.71 -9.95
C GLU A 282 7.65 24.31 -9.02
N GLY A 283 8.91 23.87 -9.17
CA GLY A 283 10.06 24.39 -8.38
C GLY A 283 10.10 23.92 -6.94
N TYR A 284 9.37 22.87 -6.58
CA TYR A 284 9.45 22.28 -5.24
C TYR A 284 10.76 21.53 -5.00
N ILE A 285 11.33 20.93 -6.05
CA ILE A 285 12.53 20.10 -6.00
C ILE A 285 13.43 20.35 -7.21
N HIS A 286 14.68 19.87 -7.09
CA HIS A 286 15.60 19.69 -8.21
C HIS A 286 16.16 18.28 -8.16
N VAL A 287 15.96 17.50 -9.23
CA VAL A 287 16.35 16.08 -9.30
C VAL A 287 17.10 15.80 -10.59
N LEU A 288 18.30 15.25 -10.48
CA LEU A 288 19.10 14.80 -11.63
C LEU A 288 18.57 13.45 -12.16
N ASN A 289 18.78 13.20 -13.45
CA ASN A 289 18.37 11.93 -14.05
C ASN A 289 18.95 10.73 -13.30
N GLU A 290 20.23 10.77 -12.95
CA GLU A 290 20.92 9.70 -12.20
C GLU A 290 20.23 9.39 -10.87
N GLN A 291 19.68 10.40 -10.20
CA GLN A 291 18.95 10.24 -8.94
C GLN A 291 17.57 9.57 -9.16
N VAL A 292 16.93 9.81 -10.31
CA VAL A 292 15.71 9.10 -10.68
C VAL A 292 16.02 7.61 -10.91
N TYR A 293 17.06 7.30 -11.70
CA TYR A 293 17.48 5.90 -11.96
C TYR A 293 17.83 5.18 -10.66
N GLU A 294 18.62 5.83 -9.81
CA GLU A 294 19.05 5.26 -8.53
C GLU A 294 17.86 5.02 -7.60
N GLY A 295 16.97 6.02 -7.47
CA GLY A 295 15.79 5.93 -6.62
C GLY A 295 14.83 4.83 -7.07
N ILE A 296 14.59 4.68 -8.38
CA ILE A 296 13.74 3.61 -8.91
C ILE A 296 14.37 2.23 -8.67
N ARG A 297 15.68 2.10 -8.86
CA ARG A 297 16.40 0.84 -8.67
C ARG A 297 16.50 0.43 -7.21
N GLN A 298 16.67 1.37 -6.29
CA GLN A 298 16.84 1.09 -4.85
C GLN A 298 15.51 0.98 -4.10
N ALA A 299 14.39 1.27 -4.74
CA ALA A 299 13.09 1.20 -4.08
C ALA A 299 12.79 -0.20 -3.57
N VAL A 300 12.43 -0.29 -2.29
CA VAL A 300 12.02 -1.53 -1.62
C VAL A 300 10.66 -1.33 -0.95
N TRP A 301 9.85 -2.37 -0.96
CA TRP A 301 8.55 -2.39 -0.30
C TRP A 301 8.22 -3.79 0.19
N ALA A 302 8.17 -3.98 1.50
CA ALA A 302 7.91 -5.28 2.11
C ALA A 302 6.57 -5.87 1.63
N GLY A 303 6.52 -7.19 1.44
CA GLY A 303 5.32 -7.91 1.04
C GLY A 303 4.84 -7.65 -0.39
N ARG A 304 5.70 -7.12 -1.27
CA ARG A 304 5.43 -6.96 -2.71
C ARG A 304 6.43 -7.77 -3.52
N PHE A 305 6.09 -9.04 -3.75
CA PHE A 305 6.94 -10.05 -4.34
C PHE A 305 8.35 -10.05 -3.71
N GLU A 306 8.37 -9.99 -2.38
CA GLU A 306 9.57 -9.88 -1.57
C GLU A 306 10.26 -11.22 -1.42
N LYS A 307 11.53 -11.31 -1.83
CA LYS A 307 12.36 -12.48 -1.57
C LYS A 307 12.84 -12.48 -0.12
N VAL A 308 12.46 -13.50 0.65
CA VAL A 308 12.83 -13.61 2.07
C VAL A 308 13.82 -14.73 2.35
N GLN A 309 14.01 -15.66 1.39
CA GLN A 309 14.95 -16.78 1.54
C GLN A 309 15.42 -17.27 0.16
N ASP A 310 16.68 -17.70 0.09
CA ASP A 310 17.29 -18.24 -1.14
C ASP A 310 17.24 -19.77 -1.25
N GLN A 311 17.25 -20.50 -0.13
CA GLN A 311 17.25 -21.98 -0.11
C GLN A 311 16.35 -22.53 1.01
N PRO A 312 15.17 -23.05 0.64
CA PRO A 312 14.54 -22.96 -0.70
C PRO A 312 14.20 -21.53 -1.05
N LEU A 313 13.97 -21.27 -2.34
CA LEU A 313 13.59 -19.94 -2.81
C LEU A 313 12.19 -19.58 -2.30
N VAL A 314 12.04 -18.54 -1.47
CA VAL A 314 10.77 -18.12 -0.87
C VAL A 314 10.48 -16.66 -1.18
N TYR A 315 9.28 -16.43 -1.73
CA TYR A 315 8.72 -15.11 -1.99
C TYR A 315 7.44 -14.88 -1.20
N LEU A 316 7.26 -13.65 -0.70
CA LEU A 316 6.04 -13.18 -0.06
C LEU A 316 5.35 -12.14 -0.96
N ASP A 317 4.04 -12.28 -1.16
CA ASP A 317 3.25 -11.27 -1.87
C ASP A 317 1.87 -11.06 -1.24
N GLY A 318 1.51 -9.81 -1.05
CA GLY A 318 0.28 -9.38 -0.39
C GLY A 318 -0.95 -9.29 -1.29
N ALA A 319 -0.97 -9.95 -2.46
CA ALA A 319 -2.15 -10.02 -3.31
C ALA A 319 -3.34 -10.61 -2.55
N HIS A 320 -4.47 -9.89 -2.53
CA HIS A 320 -5.64 -10.24 -1.72
C HIS A 320 -6.98 -9.88 -2.40
N ASN A 321 -6.92 -9.52 -3.67
CA ASN A 321 -8.07 -9.29 -4.54
C ASN A 321 -7.80 -9.88 -5.93
N GLU A 322 -8.83 -9.93 -6.79
CA GLU A 322 -8.71 -10.60 -8.08
C GLU A 322 -7.66 -9.97 -9.01
N GLU A 323 -7.58 -8.64 -9.06
CA GLU A 323 -6.59 -7.94 -9.89
C GLU A 323 -5.17 -8.13 -9.37
N GLY A 324 -4.97 -8.03 -8.05
CA GLY A 324 -3.68 -8.30 -7.41
C GLY A 324 -3.21 -9.72 -7.70
N MET A 325 -4.13 -10.69 -7.63
CA MET A 325 -3.82 -12.09 -7.93
C MET A 325 -3.44 -12.31 -9.40
N GLU A 326 -4.13 -11.65 -10.35
CA GLU A 326 -3.76 -11.73 -11.76
C GLU A 326 -2.35 -11.17 -12.01
N ARG A 327 -2.01 -10.01 -11.41
CA ARG A 327 -0.67 -9.41 -11.50
C ARG A 327 0.41 -10.31 -10.89
N LEU A 328 0.09 -10.98 -9.78
CA LEU A 328 0.98 -11.96 -9.16
C LEU A 328 1.27 -13.14 -10.10
N ILE A 329 0.23 -13.68 -10.75
CA ILE A 329 0.37 -14.78 -11.70
C ILE A 329 1.20 -14.36 -12.91
N GLU A 330 0.92 -13.20 -13.51
CA GLU A 330 1.72 -12.63 -14.60
C GLU A 330 3.20 -12.52 -14.20
N THR A 331 3.49 -12.06 -12.99
CA THR A 331 4.84 -11.94 -12.44
C THR A 331 5.53 -13.29 -12.34
N VAL A 332 4.86 -14.29 -11.75
CA VAL A 332 5.42 -15.65 -11.62
C VAL A 332 5.70 -16.27 -12.99
N GLN A 333 4.78 -16.11 -13.94
CA GLN A 333 4.97 -16.63 -15.31
C GLN A 333 6.11 -15.95 -16.05
N ALA A 334 6.30 -14.65 -15.88
CA ALA A 334 7.36 -13.89 -16.55
C ALA A 334 8.76 -14.21 -15.99
N HIS A 335 8.89 -14.31 -14.66
CA HIS A 335 10.19 -14.43 -13.99
C HIS A 335 10.58 -15.87 -13.61
N PHE A 336 9.59 -16.75 -13.38
CA PHE A 336 9.80 -18.08 -12.76
C PHE A 336 9.18 -19.23 -13.56
N SER A 337 9.01 -19.09 -14.87
CA SER A 337 8.42 -20.11 -15.77
C SER A 337 9.13 -21.47 -15.74
N SER A 338 10.40 -21.52 -15.34
CA SER A 338 11.19 -22.76 -15.21
C SER A 338 11.10 -23.40 -13.81
N LYS A 339 10.42 -22.76 -12.84
CA LYS A 339 10.32 -23.24 -11.47
C LYS A 339 9.02 -24.02 -11.23
N GLN A 340 9.09 -24.96 -10.29
CA GLN A 340 7.91 -25.61 -9.71
C GLN A 340 7.38 -24.72 -8.57
N VAL A 341 6.25 -24.07 -8.78
CA VAL A 341 5.68 -23.13 -7.81
C VAL A 341 4.84 -23.88 -6.78
N HIS A 342 5.24 -23.79 -5.53
CA HIS A 342 4.51 -24.32 -4.38
C HIS A 342 3.92 -23.18 -3.57
N VAL A 343 2.60 -23.11 -3.46
CA VAL A 343 1.91 -21.97 -2.85
C VAL A 343 1.53 -22.28 -1.41
N CYS A 344 1.84 -21.36 -0.47
CA CYS A 344 1.20 -21.29 0.84
C CYS A 344 0.15 -20.19 0.79
N PHE A 345 -1.11 -20.51 1.06
CA PHE A 345 -2.22 -19.58 0.89
C PHE A 345 -3.09 -19.47 2.13
N SER A 346 -3.43 -18.23 2.48
CA SER A 346 -4.48 -17.93 3.43
C SER A 346 -5.23 -16.66 3.03
N ALA A 347 -6.47 -16.49 3.44
CA ALA A 347 -7.29 -15.35 3.05
C ALA A 347 -8.26 -14.92 4.15
N LEU A 348 -8.79 -13.70 4.01
CA LEU A 348 -9.86 -13.19 4.86
C LEU A 348 -11.23 -13.62 4.32
N LYS A 349 -12.21 -13.81 5.22
CA LYS A 349 -13.59 -14.23 4.92
C LYS A 349 -14.34 -13.30 3.95
N ASP A 350 -14.00 -12.01 3.99
CA ASP A 350 -14.63 -10.95 3.19
C ASP A 350 -14.00 -10.76 1.80
N LYS A 351 -12.98 -11.56 1.46
CA LYS A 351 -12.30 -11.49 0.15
C LYS A 351 -12.80 -12.57 -0.81
N PRO A 352 -12.67 -12.38 -2.13
CA PRO A 352 -13.09 -13.33 -3.15
C PRO A 352 -12.11 -14.53 -3.26
N TYR A 353 -11.86 -15.22 -2.15
CA TYR A 353 -10.81 -16.24 -2.06
C TYR A 353 -11.02 -17.43 -3.01
N LYS A 354 -12.26 -17.74 -3.39
CA LYS A 354 -12.53 -18.81 -4.37
C LYS A 354 -11.92 -18.50 -5.73
N GLN A 355 -12.20 -17.30 -6.24
CA GLN A 355 -11.63 -16.81 -7.51
C GLN A 355 -10.11 -16.67 -7.43
N MET A 356 -9.59 -16.27 -6.28
CA MET A 356 -8.14 -16.19 -6.06
C MET A 356 -7.48 -17.57 -6.12
N ILE A 357 -8.09 -18.60 -5.51
CA ILE A 357 -7.60 -19.98 -5.53
C ILE A 357 -7.63 -20.54 -6.96
N GLU A 358 -8.74 -20.38 -7.69
CA GLU A 358 -8.86 -20.81 -9.09
C GLU A 358 -7.77 -20.20 -9.99
N LYS A 359 -7.43 -18.93 -9.75
CA LYS A 359 -6.34 -18.28 -10.47
C LYS A 359 -4.97 -18.86 -10.11
N LEU A 360 -4.68 -19.08 -8.80
CA LEU A 360 -3.43 -19.66 -8.32
C LEU A 360 -3.19 -21.09 -8.83
N GLU A 361 -4.23 -21.88 -9.00
CA GLU A 361 -4.12 -23.26 -9.54
C GLU A 361 -3.45 -23.29 -10.91
N ARG A 362 -3.55 -22.22 -11.72
CA ARG A 362 -2.95 -22.14 -13.07
C ARG A 362 -1.44 -22.19 -13.06
N ILE A 363 -0.81 -21.81 -11.94
CA ILE A 363 0.66 -21.73 -11.82
C ILE A 363 1.22 -22.68 -10.77
N SER A 364 0.35 -23.30 -9.97
CA SER A 364 0.75 -24.06 -8.78
C SER A 364 1.05 -25.53 -9.09
N SER A 365 2.21 -26.01 -8.70
CA SER A 365 2.53 -27.44 -8.60
C SER A 365 1.89 -28.08 -7.35
N SER A 366 1.74 -27.32 -6.27
CA SER A 366 0.95 -27.70 -5.10
C SER A 366 0.51 -26.47 -4.32
N ILE A 367 -0.60 -26.60 -3.55
CA ILE A 367 -1.09 -25.56 -2.65
C ILE A 367 -1.21 -26.10 -1.24
N HIS A 368 -0.66 -25.38 -0.28
CA HIS A 368 -0.81 -25.61 1.16
C HIS A 368 -1.65 -24.49 1.76
N PHE A 369 -2.83 -24.82 2.25
CA PHE A 369 -3.74 -23.86 2.90
C PHE A 369 -3.44 -23.79 4.39
N VAL A 370 -3.37 -22.58 4.94
CA VAL A 370 -2.99 -22.38 6.35
C VAL A 370 -3.94 -21.39 7.00
N SER A 371 -4.35 -21.65 8.23
CA SER A 371 -5.01 -20.67 9.07
C SER A 371 -3.98 -19.73 9.73
N PHE A 372 -4.40 -18.54 10.14
CA PHE A 372 -3.58 -17.62 10.91
C PHE A 372 -4.43 -16.89 11.96
N ASP A 373 -3.78 -16.37 13.00
CA ASP A 373 -4.47 -15.75 14.13
C ASP A 373 -4.92 -14.34 13.81
N PHE A 374 -6.08 -14.25 13.13
CA PHE A 374 -6.73 -12.98 12.83
C PHE A 374 -8.26 -13.15 12.83
N PRO A 375 -9.03 -12.23 13.43
CA PRO A 375 -10.49 -12.41 13.62
C PRO A 375 -11.29 -12.66 12.35
N ARG A 376 -10.82 -12.13 11.22
CA ARG A 376 -11.45 -12.28 9.90
C ARG A 376 -10.82 -13.37 9.04
N ALA A 377 -9.81 -14.09 9.53
CA ALA A 377 -9.19 -15.18 8.75
C ALA A 377 -10.22 -16.27 8.42
N GLU A 378 -10.16 -16.81 7.21
CA GLU A 378 -10.91 -18.01 6.85
C GLU A 378 -10.14 -19.25 7.30
N SER A 379 -10.85 -20.33 7.66
CA SER A 379 -10.21 -21.58 8.07
C SER A 379 -9.52 -22.28 6.90
N ALA A 380 -8.38 -22.91 7.18
CA ALA A 380 -7.61 -23.63 6.19
C ALA A 380 -8.44 -24.75 5.53
N GLU A 381 -9.27 -25.46 6.29
CA GLU A 381 -10.17 -26.50 5.78
C GLU A 381 -11.15 -25.96 4.72
N LYS A 382 -11.77 -24.79 4.95
CA LYS A 382 -12.69 -24.19 3.97
C LYS A 382 -11.97 -23.76 2.69
N LEU A 383 -10.77 -23.19 2.82
CA LEU A 383 -9.96 -22.81 1.66
C LEU A 383 -9.55 -24.07 0.87
N TYR A 384 -9.14 -25.14 1.55
CA TYR A 384 -8.80 -26.43 0.95
C TYR A 384 -9.95 -27.04 0.14
N VAL A 385 -11.18 -26.98 0.66
CA VAL A 385 -12.36 -27.52 -0.05
C VAL A 385 -12.66 -26.73 -1.33
N CYS A 386 -12.30 -25.45 -1.41
CA CYS A 386 -12.50 -24.63 -2.60
C CYS A 386 -11.53 -24.93 -3.74
N SER A 387 -10.40 -25.58 -3.48
CA SER A 387 -9.42 -25.90 -4.51
C SER A 387 -9.76 -27.20 -5.25
N HIS A 388 -9.51 -27.23 -6.56
CA HIS A 388 -9.63 -28.40 -7.43
C HIS A 388 -8.28 -29.08 -7.71
N LEU A 389 -7.18 -28.52 -7.23
CA LEU A 389 -5.85 -29.10 -7.42
C LEU A 389 -5.73 -30.43 -6.66
N GLU A 390 -5.16 -31.46 -7.29
CA GLU A 390 -4.95 -32.77 -6.62
C GLU A 390 -3.84 -32.68 -5.55
N ALA A 391 -2.73 -31.98 -5.86
CA ALA A 391 -1.62 -31.78 -4.96
C ALA A 391 -1.89 -30.64 -3.97
N LYS A 392 -2.77 -30.88 -2.99
CA LYS A 392 -3.12 -29.89 -1.97
C LYS A 392 -3.11 -30.49 -0.56
N THR A 393 -2.81 -29.64 0.41
CA THR A 393 -2.84 -29.98 1.84
C THR A 393 -3.36 -28.79 2.64
N PHE A 394 -3.73 -28.98 3.89
CA PHE A 394 -4.06 -27.89 4.80
C PHE A 394 -3.58 -28.16 6.23
N ASP A 395 -3.42 -27.09 7.00
CA ASP A 395 -3.13 -27.13 8.42
C ASP A 395 -3.74 -25.90 9.11
N GLU A 396 -4.27 -26.08 10.32
CA GLU A 396 -4.84 -24.98 11.10
C GLU A 396 -3.77 -24.25 11.96
N ASP A 397 -2.56 -24.82 12.10
CA ASP A 397 -1.43 -24.15 12.76
C ASP A 397 -0.66 -23.28 11.74
N PRO A 398 -0.58 -21.94 11.94
CA PRO A 398 0.16 -21.07 11.05
C PRO A 398 1.65 -21.42 10.91
N ARG A 399 2.25 -22.10 11.89
CA ARG A 399 3.65 -22.54 11.86
C ARG A 399 3.91 -23.69 10.89
N ALA A 400 2.86 -24.38 10.43
CA ALA A 400 2.97 -25.43 9.41
C ALA A 400 3.58 -24.94 8.08
N VAL A 401 3.53 -23.61 7.83
CA VAL A 401 4.25 -22.99 6.71
C VAL A 401 5.75 -23.26 6.76
N LEU A 402 6.36 -23.23 7.94
CA LEU A 402 7.81 -23.50 8.10
C LEU A 402 8.15 -24.94 7.71
N ASP A 403 7.33 -25.89 8.14
CA ASP A 403 7.50 -27.31 7.78
C ASP A 403 7.31 -27.53 6.28
N PHE A 404 6.35 -26.84 5.68
CA PHE A 404 6.14 -26.91 4.23
C PHE A 404 7.34 -26.36 3.47
N ILE A 405 7.90 -25.22 3.88
CA ILE A 405 9.12 -24.62 3.31
C ILE A 405 10.29 -25.59 3.45
N GLN A 406 10.51 -26.14 4.67
CA GLN A 406 11.63 -27.03 4.94
C GLN A 406 11.61 -28.32 4.09
N LYS A 407 10.44 -28.88 3.82
CA LYS A 407 10.30 -30.08 2.94
C LYS A 407 10.77 -29.85 1.51
N LYS A 408 10.91 -28.58 1.06
CA LYS A 408 11.36 -28.20 -0.29
C LYS A 408 12.81 -27.72 -0.33
N ARG A 409 13.54 -27.78 0.79
CA ARG A 409 14.88 -27.21 0.93
C ARG A 409 15.90 -27.76 -0.07
N ASP A 410 15.82 -29.05 -0.36
CA ASP A 410 16.79 -29.73 -1.22
C ASP A 410 16.36 -29.81 -2.69
N ASP A 411 15.24 -29.15 -3.05
CA ASP A 411 14.76 -29.09 -4.43
C ASP A 411 15.11 -27.73 -5.09
N PRO A 412 16.15 -27.68 -5.94
CA PRO A 412 16.55 -26.44 -6.58
C PRO A 412 15.55 -25.95 -7.64
N SER A 413 14.61 -26.79 -8.06
CA SER A 413 13.54 -26.40 -8.99
C SER A 413 12.35 -25.75 -8.25
N ALA A 414 12.25 -25.93 -6.93
CA ALA A 414 11.15 -25.41 -6.15
C ALA A 414 11.26 -23.90 -5.92
N MET A 415 10.14 -23.25 -6.02
CA MET A 415 9.89 -21.89 -5.56
C MET A 415 8.66 -21.90 -4.66
N ILE A 416 8.76 -21.31 -3.49
CA ILE A 416 7.64 -21.20 -2.56
C ILE A 416 7.11 -19.76 -2.62
N LEU A 417 5.80 -19.65 -2.84
CA LEU A 417 5.07 -18.40 -2.87
C LEU A 417 4.08 -18.38 -1.70
N VAL A 418 4.24 -17.43 -0.79
CA VAL A 418 3.29 -17.21 0.32
C VAL A 418 2.43 -15.99 -0.02
N THR A 419 1.10 -16.15 -0.06
CA THR A 419 0.21 -15.09 -0.54
C THR A 419 -1.24 -15.22 -0.03
N GLY A 420 -2.07 -14.22 -0.35
CA GLY A 420 -3.53 -14.19 -0.15
C GLY A 420 -4.00 -13.19 0.91
N SER A 421 -3.14 -12.75 1.81
CA SER A 421 -3.43 -11.70 2.79
C SER A 421 -2.17 -11.00 3.25
N LEU A 422 -2.20 -9.66 3.35
CA LEU A 422 -1.10 -8.89 3.94
C LEU A 422 -0.83 -9.27 5.40
N TYR A 423 -1.86 -9.55 6.17
CA TYR A 423 -1.71 -9.99 7.57
C TYR A 423 -1.04 -11.37 7.66
N PHE A 424 -1.46 -12.30 6.80
CA PHE A 424 -0.86 -13.63 6.76
C PHE A 424 0.62 -13.60 6.38
N ILE A 425 0.98 -12.86 5.33
CA ILE A 425 2.39 -12.78 4.92
C ILE A 425 3.26 -12.04 5.96
N SER A 426 2.69 -11.10 6.72
CA SER A 426 3.34 -10.45 7.85
C SER A 426 3.75 -11.47 8.93
N ASP A 427 2.80 -12.33 9.34
CA ASP A 427 3.06 -13.37 10.33
C ASP A 427 4.14 -14.35 9.84
N VAL A 428 3.99 -14.84 8.59
CA VAL A 428 4.96 -15.79 8.00
C VAL A 428 6.34 -15.14 7.85
N ARG A 429 6.42 -13.86 7.45
CA ARG A 429 7.69 -13.15 7.37
C ARG A 429 8.40 -13.10 8.72
N SER A 430 7.65 -12.79 9.77
CA SER A 430 8.19 -12.77 11.13
C SER A 430 8.71 -14.15 11.56
N LEU A 431 8.03 -15.24 11.18
CA LEU A 431 8.46 -16.60 11.48
C LEU A 431 9.72 -17.03 10.71
N ILE A 432 9.92 -16.54 9.47
CA ILE A 432 11.09 -16.92 8.63
C ILE A 432 12.34 -16.15 9.05
N LEU A 433 12.20 -14.88 9.48
CA LEU A 433 13.33 -14.00 9.75
C LEU A 433 13.79 -13.99 11.23
N GLN A 434 13.09 -14.73 12.12
CA GLN A 434 13.54 -15.02 13.48
C GLN A 434 14.61 -16.10 13.47
#